data_de2c8229db342b94f9d925d70d7915cb
#
_entry.id   de2c8229db342b94f9d925d70d7915cb
#
_cell.length_a   1.000
_cell.length_b   1.000
_cell.length_c   1.000
_cell.angle_alpha   90.00
_cell.angle_beta   90.00
_cell.angle_gamma   90.00
#
_symmetry.space_group_name_H-M   'P 1'
#
loop_
_entity.id
_entity.type
_entity.pdbx_description
1 polymer ?
#
loop_
_entity_poly.entity_id
_entity_poly.type
_entity_poly.pdbx_seq_one_letter_code
_entity_poly.pdbx_strand_id
1 'polypeptide(L)'
;MAEHQNATLIRRGYEAFSAGDIATLSELLAPDAVQHMPGHNEFSGDHKGRDAILSMYGQLAERSGGTLKVELEEVYANDEEVITVYHSTGTRNGKQLDVRHALVFRMRDGKAAELTDVSSDEAADDNFWS
;
A
#
# COMPACT_ATOMS: atom_id res chain seq x y z
N MET A 1 7.47 23.76 -10.99
CA MET A 1 6.34 23.84 -10.04
C MET A 1 6.51 22.77 -8.99
N ALA A 2 6.37 23.13 -7.71
CA ALA A 2 6.53 22.17 -6.62
C ALA A 2 5.33 21.19 -6.57
N GLU A 3 5.61 19.95 -6.27
CA GLU A 3 4.61 18.93 -6.03
C GLU A 3 3.83 19.25 -4.75
N HIS A 4 2.55 18.88 -4.71
CA HIS A 4 1.74 19.06 -3.49
C HIS A 4 2.39 18.31 -2.31
N GLN A 5 2.39 18.92 -1.13
CA GLN A 5 3.04 18.33 0.05
C GLN A 5 2.54 16.92 0.38
N ASN A 6 1.25 16.64 0.18
CA ASN A 6 0.70 15.31 0.44
C ASN A 6 1.22 14.29 -0.58
N ALA A 7 1.43 14.69 -1.83
CA ALA A 7 2.05 13.82 -2.83
C ALA A 7 3.48 13.46 -2.42
N THR A 8 4.25 14.43 -1.96
CA THR A 8 5.61 14.22 -1.48
C THR A 8 5.65 13.25 -0.29
N LEU A 9 4.72 13.42 0.67
CA LEU A 9 4.61 12.52 1.81
C LEU A 9 4.33 11.08 1.38
N ILE A 10 3.41 10.89 0.46
CA ILE A 10 3.04 9.53 0.02
C ILE A 10 4.14 8.90 -0.83
N ARG A 11 4.85 9.67 -1.66
CA ARG A 11 6.04 9.15 -2.36
C ARG A 11 7.08 8.64 -1.37
N ARG A 12 7.29 9.38 -0.29
CA ARG A 12 8.19 8.97 0.79
C ARG A 12 7.73 7.66 1.42
N GLY A 13 6.42 7.46 1.56
CA GLY A 13 5.84 6.20 2.04
C GLY A 13 6.15 5.02 1.13
N TYR A 14 6.04 5.19 -0.18
CA TYR A 14 6.40 4.12 -1.12
C TYR A 14 7.89 3.79 -1.08
N GLU A 15 8.75 4.79 -0.95
CA GLU A 15 10.19 4.58 -0.79
C GLU A 15 10.50 3.82 0.50
N ALA A 16 9.84 4.20 1.60
CA ALA A 16 9.99 3.53 2.88
C ALA A 16 9.53 2.07 2.82
N PHE A 17 8.41 1.82 2.16
CA PHE A 17 7.91 0.45 1.97
C PHE A 17 8.96 -0.40 1.24
N SER A 18 9.51 0.10 0.15
CA SER A 18 10.52 -0.61 -0.64
C SER A 18 11.82 -0.84 0.14
N ALA A 19 12.16 0.07 1.05
CA ALA A 19 13.37 -0.02 1.86
C ALA A 19 13.17 -0.81 3.16
N GLY A 20 11.94 -1.19 3.49
CA GLY A 20 11.64 -1.84 4.77
C GLY A 20 11.74 -0.87 5.95
N ASP A 21 11.57 0.43 5.72
CA ASP A 21 11.69 1.48 6.74
C ASP A 21 10.38 1.65 7.51
N ILE A 22 10.18 0.81 8.50
CA ILE A 22 8.96 0.77 9.31
C ILE A 22 8.78 2.07 10.11
N ALA A 23 9.87 2.68 10.58
CA ALA A 23 9.80 3.92 11.36
C ALA A 23 9.15 5.05 10.52
N THR A 24 9.58 5.22 9.28
CA THR A 24 9.01 6.23 8.38
C THR A 24 7.55 5.92 8.06
N LEU A 25 7.21 4.66 7.76
CA LEU A 25 5.82 4.26 7.52
C LEU A 25 4.95 4.55 8.73
N SER A 26 5.44 4.27 9.93
CA SER A 26 4.72 4.55 11.18
C SER A 26 4.41 6.04 11.34
N GLU A 27 5.35 6.91 10.99
CA GLU A 27 5.15 8.36 11.06
C GLU A 27 4.08 8.85 10.07
N LEU A 28 3.96 8.22 8.91
CA LEU A 28 3.04 8.64 7.85
C LEU A 28 1.61 8.17 8.07
N LEU A 29 1.41 7.17 8.92
CA LEU A 29 0.08 6.63 9.22
C LEU A 29 -0.46 7.25 10.51
N ALA A 30 -1.75 7.61 10.51
CA ALA A 30 -2.44 8.00 11.72
C ALA A 30 -2.53 6.78 12.66
N PRO A 31 -2.48 6.97 14.01
CA PRO A 31 -2.56 5.83 14.93
C PRO A 31 -3.81 4.97 14.75
N ASP A 32 -4.92 5.59 14.36
CA ASP A 32 -6.21 4.92 14.13
C ASP A 32 -6.49 4.67 12.64
N ALA A 33 -5.47 4.71 11.79
CA ALA A 33 -5.63 4.48 10.35
C ALA A 33 -6.26 3.13 10.05
N VAL A 34 -7.05 3.08 8.98
CA VAL A 34 -7.67 1.84 8.50
C VAL A 34 -7.31 1.67 7.03
N GLN A 35 -6.88 0.47 6.67
CA GLN A 35 -6.62 0.13 5.27
C GLN A 35 -7.57 -0.98 4.83
N HIS A 36 -8.30 -0.72 3.75
CA HIS A 36 -9.24 -1.66 3.13
C HIS A 36 -8.56 -2.33 1.94
N MET A 37 -8.42 -3.65 2.01
CA MET A 37 -7.77 -4.45 0.98
C MET A 37 -8.80 -5.24 0.18
N PRO A 38 -8.69 -5.27 -1.16
CA PRO A 38 -9.66 -5.94 -2.04
C PRO A 38 -9.45 -7.45 -2.08
N GLY A 39 -10.39 -8.14 -2.73
CA GLY A 39 -10.29 -9.55 -3.05
C GLY A 39 -10.75 -10.49 -1.95
N HIS A 40 -10.34 -11.76 -2.08
CA HIS A 40 -10.72 -12.86 -1.19
C HIS A 40 -9.48 -13.71 -0.88
N ASN A 41 -8.47 -13.10 -0.27
CA ASN A 41 -7.24 -13.76 0.16
C ASN A 41 -6.95 -13.40 1.62
N GLU A 42 -5.86 -13.90 2.18
CA GLU A 42 -5.53 -13.66 3.58
C GLU A 42 -5.32 -12.19 3.95
N PHE A 43 -5.05 -11.33 2.98
CA PHE A 43 -4.86 -9.90 3.21
C PHE A 43 -6.10 -9.05 2.97
N SER A 44 -7.18 -9.67 2.46
CA SER A 44 -8.43 -8.95 2.15
C SER A 44 -9.13 -8.47 3.42
N GLY A 45 -9.94 -7.42 3.26
CA GLY A 45 -10.73 -6.85 4.34
C GLY A 45 -10.07 -5.64 4.99
N ASP A 46 -10.55 -5.30 6.18
CA ASP A 46 -10.15 -4.10 6.88
C ASP A 46 -9.03 -4.37 7.88
N HIS A 47 -7.94 -3.65 7.73
CA HIS A 47 -6.83 -3.66 8.70
C HIS A 47 -6.96 -2.38 9.53
N LYS A 48 -7.40 -2.53 10.77
CA LYS A 48 -7.73 -1.41 11.65
C LYS A 48 -6.61 -1.09 12.62
N GLY A 49 -6.14 0.14 12.56
CA GLY A 49 -5.04 0.64 13.38
C GLY A 49 -3.70 0.55 12.67
N ARG A 50 -2.83 1.49 12.98
CA ARG A 50 -1.49 1.57 12.38
C ARG A 50 -0.70 0.28 12.53
N ASP A 51 -0.74 -0.34 13.72
CA ASP A 51 0.02 -1.55 13.98
C ASP A 51 -0.46 -2.72 13.12
N ALA A 52 -1.77 -2.83 12.90
CA ALA A 52 -2.33 -3.87 12.02
C ALA A 52 -1.90 -3.66 10.56
N ILE A 53 -1.86 -2.43 10.11
CA ILE A 53 -1.41 -2.09 8.75
C ILE A 53 0.08 -2.44 8.58
N LEU A 54 0.92 -2.04 9.54
CA LEU A 54 2.35 -2.34 9.50
C LEU A 54 2.63 -3.83 9.56
N SER A 55 1.86 -4.57 10.36
CA SER A 55 1.94 -6.04 10.43
C SER A 55 1.59 -6.67 9.08
N MET A 56 0.55 -6.17 8.41
CA MET A 56 0.19 -6.64 7.08
C MET A 56 1.34 -6.42 6.08
N TYR A 57 1.94 -5.23 6.09
CA TYR A 57 3.07 -4.93 5.18
C TYR A 57 4.25 -5.88 5.42
N GLY A 58 4.56 -6.19 6.68
CA GLY A 58 5.61 -7.15 7.01
C GLY A 58 5.29 -8.55 6.51
N GLN A 59 4.03 -8.96 6.60
CA GLN A 59 3.59 -10.28 6.11
C GLN A 59 3.62 -10.36 4.58
N LEU A 60 3.30 -9.28 3.88
CA LEU A 60 3.43 -9.23 2.42
C LEU A 60 4.87 -9.50 2.00
N ALA A 61 5.82 -8.88 2.65
CA ALA A 61 7.25 -9.09 2.38
C ALA A 61 7.67 -10.53 2.69
N GLU A 62 7.28 -11.04 3.86
CA GLU A 62 7.62 -12.40 4.30
C GLU A 62 7.01 -13.48 3.41
N ARG A 63 5.71 -13.36 3.11
CA ARG A 63 4.97 -14.36 2.31
C ARG A 63 5.42 -14.40 0.85
N SER A 64 5.94 -13.31 0.33
CA SER A 64 6.52 -13.26 -1.01
C SER A 64 7.98 -13.65 -1.05
N GLY A 65 8.57 -14.00 0.10
CA GLY A 65 10.01 -14.33 0.18
C GLY A 65 10.88 -13.13 -0.16
N GLY A 66 10.40 -11.92 0.05
CA GLY A 66 11.13 -10.70 -0.26
C GLY A 66 11.10 -10.31 -1.74
N THR A 67 10.31 -10.99 -2.56
CA THR A 67 10.27 -10.73 -4.00
C THR A 67 9.27 -9.64 -4.40
N LEU A 68 8.33 -9.32 -3.51
CA LEU A 68 7.31 -8.31 -3.81
C LEU A 68 7.96 -6.96 -4.07
N LYS A 69 7.69 -6.41 -5.25
CA LYS A 69 8.07 -5.05 -5.61
C LYS A 69 6.82 -4.23 -5.85
N VAL A 70 6.82 -3.03 -5.31
CA VAL A 70 5.74 -2.07 -5.51
C VAL A 70 6.36 -0.83 -6.14
N GLU A 71 5.98 -0.56 -7.39
CA GLU A 71 6.50 0.57 -8.14
C GLU A 71 5.40 1.62 -8.32
N LEU A 72 5.62 2.79 -7.76
CA LEU A 72 4.69 3.90 -7.87
C LEU A 72 4.76 4.48 -9.28
N GLU A 73 3.61 4.55 -9.97
CA GLU A 73 3.53 5.05 -11.33
C GLU A 73 2.89 6.43 -11.43
N GLU A 74 1.83 6.69 -10.67
CA GLU A 74 1.10 7.96 -10.71
C GLU A 74 0.70 8.40 -9.32
N VAL A 75 0.72 9.73 -9.11
CA VAL A 75 0.28 10.34 -7.86
C VAL A 75 -0.56 11.58 -8.18
N TYR A 76 -1.73 11.66 -7.60
CA TYR A 76 -2.61 12.82 -7.67
C TYR A 76 -2.97 13.22 -6.24
N ALA A 77 -2.80 14.49 -5.88
CA ALA A 77 -2.98 14.93 -4.50
C ALA A 77 -3.66 16.29 -4.38
N ASN A 78 -4.47 16.41 -3.34
CA ASN A 78 -4.97 17.70 -2.85
C ASN A 78 -4.85 17.69 -1.31
N ASP A 79 -5.42 18.68 -0.64
CA ASP A 79 -5.30 18.81 0.80
C ASP A 79 -5.95 17.67 1.59
N GLU A 80 -6.92 16.99 1.00
CA GLU A 80 -7.72 15.98 1.68
C GLU A 80 -7.40 14.54 1.26
N GLU A 81 -6.96 14.37 0.00
CA GLU A 81 -6.79 13.02 -0.58
C GLU A 81 -5.54 12.92 -1.43
N VAL A 82 -4.99 11.71 -1.47
CA VAL A 82 -3.97 11.32 -2.44
C VAL A 82 -4.46 10.05 -3.13
N ILE A 83 -4.37 10.02 -4.45
CA ILE A 83 -4.66 8.83 -5.24
C ILE A 83 -3.37 8.40 -5.93
N THR A 84 -3.01 7.15 -5.76
CA THR A 84 -1.82 6.58 -6.42
C THR A 84 -2.22 5.43 -7.33
N VAL A 85 -1.41 5.23 -8.37
CA VAL A 85 -1.43 4.01 -9.17
C VAL A 85 -0.06 3.37 -8.99
N TYR A 86 -0.04 2.09 -8.62
CA TYR A 86 1.20 1.36 -8.42
C TYR A 86 1.15 -0.01 -9.09
N HIS A 87 2.32 -0.51 -9.44
CA HIS A 87 2.50 -1.79 -10.10
C HIS A 87 3.17 -2.76 -9.13
N SER A 88 2.50 -3.86 -8.84
CA SER A 88 3.01 -4.91 -7.96
C SER A 88 3.51 -6.08 -8.79
N THR A 89 4.72 -6.53 -8.50
CA THR A 89 5.30 -7.75 -9.09
C THR A 89 5.91 -8.61 -7.98
N GLY A 90 5.99 -9.90 -8.22
CA GLY A 90 6.58 -10.81 -7.27
C GLY A 90 6.48 -12.26 -7.71
N THR A 91 7.10 -13.15 -6.93
CA THR A 91 7.05 -14.59 -7.14
C THR A 91 6.78 -15.30 -5.81
N ARG A 92 6.00 -16.38 -5.85
CA ARG A 92 5.66 -17.15 -4.66
C ARG A 92 5.18 -18.53 -5.08
N ASN A 93 5.86 -19.58 -4.62
CA ASN A 93 5.47 -20.96 -4.87
C ASN A 93 5.21 -21.27 -6.37
N GLY A 94 6.09 -20.77 -7.25
CA GLY A 94 5.96 -20.95 -8.69
C GLY A 94 4.94 -20.04 -9.36
N LYS A 95 4.27 -19.18 -8.60
CA LYS A 95 3.31 -18.22 -9.12
C LYS A 95 3.99 -16.87 -9.33
N GLN A 96 3.49 -16.08 -10.29
CA GLN A 96 3.97 -14.73 -10.55
C GLN A 96 2.85 -13.73 -10.33
N LEU A 97 3.19 -12.60 -9.72
CA LEU A 97 2.30 -11.47 -9.57
C LEU A 97 2.72 -10.37 -10.56
N ASP A 98 1.74 -9.80 -11.24
CA ASP A 98 1.93 -8.66 -12.13
C ASP A 98 0.58 -7.96 -12.26
N VAL A 99 0.29 -7.06 -11.33
CA VAL A 99 -1.02 -6.43 -11.20
C VAL A 99 -0.84 -4.95 -10.85
N ARG A 100 -1.67 -4.10 -11.44
CA ARG A 100 -1.76 -2.69 -11.04
C ARG A 100 -2.89 -2.48 -10.07
N HIS A 101 -2.65 -1.56 -9.14
CA HIS A 101 -3.61 -1.15 -8.13
C HIS A 101 -3.72 0.37 -8.11
N ALA A 102 -4.88 0.86 -7.69
CA ALA A 102 -5.04 2.23 -7.24
C ALA A 102 -5.20 2.22 -5.72
N LEU A 103 -4.59 3.17 -5.05
CA LEU A 103 -4.72 3.32 -3.61
C LEU A 103 -5.15 4.75 -3.31
N VAL A 104 -6.28 4.88 -2.61
CA VAL A 104 -6.83 6.17 -2.22
C VAL A 104 -6.52 6.41 -0.74
N PHE A 105 -5.82 7.50 -0.47
CA PHE A 105 -5.46 7.91 0.89
C PHE A 105 -6.29 9.11 1.28
N ARG A 106 -7.01 9.02 2.41
CA ARG A 106 -7.60 10.19 3.05
C ARG A 106 -6.62 10.71 4.06
N MET A 107 -6.27 11.99 3.91
CA MET A 107 -5.26 12.65 4.75
C MET A 107 -5.93 13.41 5.89
N ARG A 108 -5.30 13.36 7.07
CA ARG A 108 -5.74 14.10 8.26
C ARG A 108 -4.49 14.54 9.03
N ASP A 109 -4.33 15.84 9.19
CA ASP A 109 -3.21 16.44 9.92
C ASP A 109 -1.84 15.94 9.43
N GLY A 110 -1.68 15.82 8.11
CA GLY A 110 -0.42 15.39 7.48
C GLY A 110 -0.15 13.90 7.57
N LYS A 111 -1.16 13.09 7.93
CA LYS A 111 -1.04 11.64 8.04
C LYS A 111 -2.14 10.94 7.25
N ALA A 112 -1.87 9.74 6.78
CA ALA A 112 -2.89 8.91 6.14
C ALA A 112 -3.79 8.32 7.20
N ALA A 113 -5.10 8.62 7.13
CA ALA A 113 -6.09 8.17 8.09
C ALA A 113 -6.95 7.02 7.58
N GLU A 114 -7.18 6.97 6.27
CA GLU A 114 -7.90 5.87 5.64
C GLU A 114 -7.28 5.57 4.28
N LEU A 115 -7.07 4.30 3.99
CA LEU A 115 -6.46 3.84 2.75
C LEU A 115 -7.39 2.79 2.14
N THR A 116 -7.77 3.00 0.88
CA THR A 116 -8.64 2.06 0.15
C THR A 116 -7.92 1.60 -1.11
N ASP A 117 -7.65 0.32 -1.18
CA ASP A 117 -6.96 -0.30 -2.30
C ASP A 117 -7.97 -0.88 -3.30
N VAL A 118 -7.72 -0.66 -4.58
CA VAL A 118 -8.54 -1.20 -5.67
C VAL A 118 -7.61 -1.92 -6.64
N SER A 119 -7.89 -3.19 -6.90
CA SER A 119 -7.09 -4.01 -7.81
C SER A 119 -7.64 -3.97 -9.23
N SER A 120 -6.75 -3.95 -10.21
CA SER A 120 -7.13 -4.10 -11.61
C SER A 120 -7.46 -5.56 -11.96
N ASP A 121 -7.05 -6.52 -11.12
CA ASP A 121 -7.28 -7.95 -11.34
C ASP A 121 -7.27 -8.69 -9.98
N GLU A 122 -8.41 -8.68 -9.29
CA GLU A 122 -8.54 -9.32 -7.98
C GLU A 122 -8.28 -10.83 -8.05
N ALA A 123 -8.69 -11.48 -9.13
CA ALA A 123 -8.46 -12.92 -9.28
C ALA A 123 -6.96 -13.26 -9.31
N ALA A 124 -6.15 -12.43 -9.96
CA ALA A 124 -4.71 -12.61 -9.99
C ALA A 124 -4.08 -12.43 -8.59
N ASP A 125 -4.53 -11.41 -7.85
CA ASP A 125 -4.08 -11.21 -6.47
C ASP A 125 -4.45 -12.42 -5.60
N ASP A 126 -5.70 -12.86 -5.69
CA ASP A 126 -6.18 -13.99 -4.88
C ASP A 126 -5.43 -15.29 -5.18
N ASN A 127 -5.12 -15.53 -6.45
CA ASN A 127 -4.34 -16.69 -6.86
C ASN A 127 -2.91 -16.63 -6.31
N PHE A 128 -2.28 -15.46 -6.39
CA PHE A 128 -0.90 -15.29 -5.91
C PHE A 128 -0.78 -15.52 -4.41
N TRP A 129 -1.72 -15.00 -3.64
CA TRP A 129 -1.70 -15.08 -2.18
C TRP A 129 -2.38 -16.34 -1.61
N SER A 130 -2.91 -17.19 -2.47
CA SER A 130 -3.56 -18.44 -2.03
C SER A 130 -2.58 -19.48 -1.45
#